data_bc54b48f9ba4a3baf62dee164942ca8d
#
_entry.id   bc54b48f9ba4a3baf62dee164942ca8d
#
_cell.length_a   1.000
_cell.length_b   1.000
_cell.length_c   1.000
_cell.angle_alpha   90.00
_cell.angle_beta   90.00
_cell.angle_gamma   90.00
#
_symmetry.space_group_name_H-M   'P 1'
#
loop_
_entity.id
_entity.type
_entity.pdbx_description
1 polymer ?
#
loop_
_entity_poly.entity_id
_entity_poly.type
_entity_poly.pdbx_seq_one_letter_code
_entity_poly.pdbx_strand_id
1 'polypeptide(L)'
;KQVAEHYKEQLEDDVQARLYDALFDAYKANKKAGGSRRDFLLAAAKIPGIYVPSLYEVTYKEDGTIASFAPTEAGVPEKVQKQLIIDMEKEYRAVEAPVVPHIKATQDRVTLEIQRGCIRGCRFCQAGMIYRPTRERDVETLKESARVMLKNTGHEEISLSSLSSSDYSQLKELVNFLIEEFHGKAVNISLPSLRIDAFALDVMSKVQDVKKSSLTFAPEAGSQRLRDVINKGLTEEVILHGAGEAFKGGWNQVKLYFMLGLPTETEDDMKGIAHLAQKIAETYYEVVPKEQRKGKVQINVSTSFFVPKPFTPFQWAPMY
;
A
#
# COMPACT_ATOMS: atom_id res chain seq x y z
N LYS A 1 25.85 -22.05 7.84
CA LYS A 1 26.10 -21.70 9.27
C LYS A 1 26.58 -20.25 9.39
N GLN A 2 27.68 -19.84 8.71
CA GLN A 2 28.23 -18.47 8.81
C GLN A 2 27.21 -17.38 8.38
N VAL A 3 26.44 -17.60 7.32
CA VAL A 3 25.37 -16.66 6.90
C VAL A 3 24.28 -16.55 7.97
N ALA A 4 23.90 -17.66 8.60
CA ALA A 4 22.88 -17.65 9.66
C ALA A 4 23.36 -16.98 10.95
N GLU A 5 24.66 -17.06 11.27
CA GLU A 5 25.26 -16.37 12.42
C GLU A 5 25.38 -14.85 12.18
N HIS A 6 25.77 -14.43 10.99
CA HIS A 6 25.84 -13.00 10.62
C HIS A 6 24.50 -12.29 10.72
N TYR A 7 23.41 -12.95 10.33
CA TYR A 7 22.06 -12.36 10.41
C TYR A 7 21.39 -12.53 11.78
N LYS A 8 21.92 -13.35 12.66
CA LYS A 8 21.30 -13.63 13.96
C LYS A 8 21.25 -12.39 14.86
N GLU A 9 22.33 -11.63 14.94
CA GLU A 9 22.38 -10.40 15.73
C GLU A 9 21.44 -9.32 15.18
N GLN A 10 21.29 -9.24 13.85
CA GLN A 10 20.37 -8.29 13.20
C GLN A 10 18.89 -8.66 13.38
N LEU A 11 18.59 -9.94 13.61
CA LEU A 11 17.23 -10.43 13.83
C LEU A 11 16.78 -10.33 15.29
N GLU A 12 17.70 -10.17 16.24
CA GLU A 12 17.36 -10.14 17.68
C GLU A 12 16.44 -8.98 18.06
N ASP A 13 16.52 -7.84 17.37
CA ASP A 13 15.66 -6.68 17.59
C ASP A 13 14.38 -6.68 16.72
N ASP A 14 14.27 -7.60 15.76
CA ASP A 14 13.11 -7.69 14.88
C ASP A 14 11.90 -8.32 15.59
N VAL A 15 10.81 -7.55 15.68
CA VAL A 15 9.56 -7.99 16.34
C VAL A 15 9.00 -9.25 15.69
N GLN A 16 9.11 -9.42 14.37
CA GLN A 16 8.62 -10.61 13.67
C GLN A 16 9.49 -11.82 13.98
N ALA A 17 10.82 -11.67 13.97
CA ALA A 17 11.74 -12.75 14.32
C ALA A 17 11.47 -13.23 15.74
N ARG A 18 11.38 -12.33 16.72
CA ARG A 18 11.06 -12.68 18.12
C ARG A 18 9.72 -13.41 18.26
N LEU A 19 8.72 -13.01 17.50
CA LEU A 19 7.40 -13.65 17.52
C LEU A 19 7.46 -15.07 16.95
N TYR A 20 8.17 -15.25 15.83
CA TYR A 20 8.38 -16.59 15.26
C TYR A 20 9.22 -17.48 16.17
N ASP A 21 10.30 -16.97 16.76
CA ASP A 21 11.15 -17.73 17.70
C ASP A 21 10.35 -18.17 18.92
N ALA A 22 9.56 -17.28 19.54
CA ALA A 22 8.69 -17.63 20.65
C ALA A 22 7.66 -18.72 20.26
N LEU A 23 7.09 -18.64 19.04
CA LEU A 23 6.13 -19.63 18.56
C LEU A 23 6.82 -20.99 18.29
N PHE A 24 7.98 -21.00 17.65
CA PHE A 24 8.75 -22.24 17.43
C PHE A 24 9.27 -22.85 18.71
N ASP A 25 9.67 -22.06 19.69
CA ASP A 25 10.12 -22.56 20.99
C ASP A 25 8.95 -23.15 21.78
N ALA A 26 7.78 -22.53 21.76
CA ALA A 26 6.56 -23.10 22.32
C ALA A 26 6.20 -24.44 21.65
N TYR A 27 6.32 -24.54 20.32
CA TYR A 27 6.10 -25.77 19.59
C TYR A 27 7.10 -26.87 19.97
N LYS A 28 8.40 -26.57 19.98
CA LYS A 28 9.45 -27.53 20.37
C LYS A 28 9.28 -28.02 21.81
N ALA A 29 8.98 -27.08 22.72
CA ALA A 29 8.74 -27.41 24.13
C ALA A 29 7.54 -28.35 24.28
N ASN A 30 6.43 -28.06 23.64
CA ASN A 30 5.23 -28.91 23.64
C ASN A 30 5.53 -30.32 23.09
N LYS A 31 6.22 -30.38 21.94
CA LYS A 31 6.62 -31.67 21.33
C LYS A 31 7.52 -32.48 22.24
N LYS A 32 8.51 -31.86 22.89
CA LYS A 32 9.43 -32.52 23.84
C LYS A 32 8.68 -33.06 25.06
N ALA A 33 7.64 -32.36 25.52
CA ALA A 33 6.80 -32.78 26.64
C ALA A 33 5.75 -33.84 26.25
N GLY A 34 5.65 -34.25 25.00
CA GLY A 34 4.59 -35.16 24.52
C GLY A 34 3.19 -34.54 24.52
N GLY A 35 3.10 -33.21 24.52
CA GLY A 35 1.85 -32.47 24.58
C GLY A 35 1.01 -32.58 23.31
N SER A 36 -0.28 -32.38 23.45
CA SER A 36 -1.24 -32.36 22.35
C SER A 36 -1.15 -31.08 21.52
N ARG A 37 -1.85 -31.10 20.37
CA ARG A 37 -2.04 -29.87 19.57
C ARG A 37 -2.76 -28.77 20.38
N ARG A 38 -3.69 -29.14 21.25
CA ARG A 38 -4.43 -28.19 22.10
C ARG A 38 -3.48 -27.49 23.09
N ASP A 39 -2.58 -28.25 23.72
CA ASP A 39 -1.60 -27.69 24.66
C ASP A 39 -0.68 -26.68 23.95
N PHE A 40 -0.23 -26.99 22.74
CA PHE A 40 0.52 -26.04 21.91
C PHE A 40 -0.27 -24.78 21.61
N LEU A 41 -1.56 -24.89 21.20
CA LEU A 41 -2.40 -23.74 20.88
C LEU A 41 -2.64 -22.85 22.10
N LEU A 42 -2.81 -23.44 23.30
CA LEU A 42 -2.91 -22.70 24.55
C LEU A 42 -1.62 -21.96 24.90
N ALA A 43 -0.48 -22.58 24.66
CA ALA A 43 0.82 -21.93 24.83
C ALA A 43 1.03 -20.79 23.83
N ALA A 44 0.69 -21.02 22.57
CA ALA A 44 0.78 -20.02 21.52
C ALA A 44 -0.10 -18.80 21.78
N ALA A 45 -1.33 -19.00 22.29
CA ALA A 45 -2.24 -17.90 22.60
C ALA A 45 -1.74 -16.93 23.69
N LYS A 46 -0.75 -17.35 24.49
CA LYS A 46 -0.11 -16.50 25.51
C LYS A 46 0.99 -15.60 24.94
N ILE A 47 1.43 -15.86 23.71
CA ILE A 47 2.45 -15.05 23.04
C ILE A 47 1.79 -13.76 22.54
N PRO A 48 2.29 -12.55 22.90
CA PRO A 48 1.71 -11.30 22.46
C PRO A 48 1.61 -11.22 20.93
N GLY A 49 0.44 -10.91 20.40
CA GLY A 49 0.19 -10.80 18.96
C GLY A 49 -0.32 -12.08 18.29
N ILE A 50 -0.31 -13.21 18.97
CA ILE A 50 -0.84 -14.47 18.42
C ILE A 50 -2.34 -14.60 18.74
N TYR A 51 -3.15 -14.68 17.70
CA TYR A 51 -4.59 -14.98 17.79
C TYR A 51 -4.86 -16.42 17.38
N VAL A 52 -5.49 -17.18 18.25
CA VAL A 52 -5.87 -18.59 18.02
C VAL A 52 -7.39 -18.67 17.96
N PRO A 53 -8.01 -18.65 16.76
CA PRO A 53 -9.48 -18.58 16.61
C PRO A 53 -10.26 -19.64 17.38
N SER A 54 -9.75 -20.87 17.46
CA SER A 54 -10.41 -22.00 18.14
C SER A 54 -10.49 -21.89 19.66
N LEU A 55 -9.86 -20.85 20.24
CA LEU A 55 -9.92 -20.56 21.68
C LEU A 55 -10.87 -19.40 22.01
N TYR A 56 -11.70 -18.99 21.05
CA TYR A 56 -12.71 -17.94 21.23
C TYR A 56 -14.07 -18.43 20.77
N GLU A 57 -15.09 -17.99 21.48
CA GLU A 57 -16.49 -18.26 21.13
C GLU A 57 -17.19 -16.94 20.77
N VAL A 58 -17.98 -17.01 19.71
CA VAL A 58 -18.82 -15.91 19.26
C VAL A 58 -20.27 -16.31 19.47
N THR A 59 -21.00 -15.50 20.22
CA THR A 59 -22.47 -15.67 20.35
C THR A 59 -23.17 -14.55 19.60
N TYR A 60 -24.34 -14.84 19.05
CA TYR A 60 -25.13 -13.91 18.26
C TYR A 60 -26.46 -13.60 18.92
N LYS A 61 -26.98 -12.41 18.70
CA LYS A 61 -28.35 -12.02 19.04
C LYS A 61 -29.31 -12.55 18.00
N GLU A 62 -30.63 -12.41 18.27
CA GLU A 62 -31.72 -12.83 17.35
C GLU A 62 -31.63 -12.11 15.99
N ASP A 63 -31.14 -10.87 15.96
CA ASP A 63 -30.95 -10.08 14.75
C ASP A 63 -29.67 -10.44 13.95
N GLY A 64 -28.92 -11.45 14.39
CA GLY A 64 -27.66 -11.88 13.76
C GLY A 64 -26.44 -11.04 14.11
N THR A 65 -26.58 -9.99 14.93
CA THR A 65 -25.42 -9.22 15.40
C THR A 65 -24.68 -9.95 16.50
N ILE A 66 -23.38 -9.68 16.67
CA ILE A 66 -22.55 -10.30 17.71
C ILE A 66 -23.06 -9.87 19.10
N ALA A 67 -23.43 -10.83 19.94
CA ALA A 67 -23.78 -10.61 21.35
C ALA A 67 -22.52 -10.58 22.21
N SER A 68 -21.63 -11.58 22.04
CA SER A 68 -20.34 -11.63 22.72
C SER A 68 -19.27 -12.27 21.84
N PHE A 69 -18.02 -11.90 22.12
CA PHE A 69 -16.83 -12.54 21.58
C PHE A 69 -15.84 -12.66 22.74
N ALA A 70 -15.62 -13.88 23.21
CA ALA A 70 -14.86 -14.12 24.43
C ALA A 70 -13.96 -15.34 24.33
N PRO A 71 -12.82 -15.36 25.05
CA PRO A 71 -12.00 -16.56 25.15
C PRO A 71 -12.75 -17.67 25.89
N THR A 72 -12.54 -18.92 25.48
CA THR A 72 -13.15 -20.12 26.08
C THR A 72 -12.30 -20.74 27.19
N GLU A 73 -11.07 -20.28 27.36
CA GLU A 73 -10.10 -20.87 28.27
C GLU A 73 -9.45 -19.82 29.17
N ALA A 74 -9.19 -20.18 30.40
CA ALA A 74 -8.46 -19.31 31.33
C ALA A 74 -7.04 -19.03 30.85
N GLY A 75 -6.63 -17.78 30.94
CA GLY A 75 -5.30 -17.32 30.51
C GLY A 75 -5.15 -17.06 29.01
N VAL A 76 -6.21 -17.24 28.22
CA VAL A 76 -6.28 -16.71 26.86
C VAL A 76 -6.68 -15.23 26.93
N PRO A 77 -5.99 -14.31 26.24
CA PRO A 77 -6.28 -12.88 26.35
C PRO A 77 -7.63 -12.51 25.72
N GLU A 78 -8.41 -11.67 26.39
CA GLU A 78 -9.66 -11.13 25.82
C GLU A 78 -9.44 -10.32 24.55
N LYS A 79 -8.28 -9.64 24.47
CA LYS A 79 -7.87 -8.82 23.32
C LYS A 79 -6.44 -9.16 22.93
N VAL A 80 -6.28 -9.56 21.69
CA VAL A 80 -4.94 -9.75 21.11
C VAL A 80 -4.40 -8.41 20.64
N GLN A 81 -3.30 -7.98 21.24
CA GLN A 81 -2.68 -6.71 20.89
C GLN A 81 -1.81 -6.84 19.65
N LYS A 82 -2.08 -6.00 18.67
CA LYS A 82 -1.28 -5.91 17.44
C LYS A 82 0.18 -5.59 17.78
N GLN A 83 1.10 -6.34 17.22
CA GLN A 83 2.52 -6.06 17.30
C GLN A 83 2.94 -5.12 16.16
N LEU A 84 3.78 -4.14 16.47
CA LEU A 84 4.19 -3.09 15.54
C LEU A 84 5.70 -2.85 15.64
N ILE A 85 6.33 -2.74 14.50
CA ILE A 85 7.65 -2.12 14.39
C ILE A 85 7.42 -0.62 14.27
N ILE A 86 7.78 0.13 15.30
CA ILE A 86 7.63 1.59 15.31
C ILE A 86 8.78 2.26 14.58
N ASP A 87 9.99 1.84 14.86
CA ASP A 87 11.21 2.33 14.20
C ASP A 87 11.56 1.39 13.03
N MET A 88 11.30 1.84 11.82
CA MET A 88 11.56 1.03 10.62
C MET A 88 13.04 0.81 10.35
N GLU A 89 13.93 1.61 10.96
CA GLU A 89 15.38 1.43 10.80
C GLU A 89 15.90 0.20 11.57
N LYS A 90 15.19 -0.22 12.59
CA LYS A 90 15.49 -1.44 13.38
C LYS A 90 14.96 -2.74 12.76
N GLU A 91 14.23 -2.64 11.65
CA GLU A 91 13.73 -3.81 10.93
C GLU A 91 14.84 -4.41 10.05
N TYR A 92 15.06 -5.71 10.19
CA TYR A 92 15.95 -6.44 9.27
C TYR A 92 15.47 -6.35 7.82
N ARG A 93 16.39 -6.11 6.91
CA ARG A 93 16.15 -6.08 5.47
C ARG A 93 17.28 -6.82 4.75
N ALA A 94 16.93 -7.71 3.84
CA ALA A 94 17.89 -8.43 3.01
C ALA A 94 18.46 -7.53 1.88
N VAL A 95 19.06 -6.39 2.26
CA VAL A 95 19.56 -5.40 1.28
C VAL A 95 20.76 -5.94 0.50
N GLU A 96 21.67 -6.63 1.17
CA GLU A 96 22.89 -7.16 0.58
C GLU A 96 22.66 -8.40 -0.28
N ALA A 97 21.64 -9.20 0.07
CA ALA A 97 21.35 -10.47 -0.58
C ALA A 97 19.85 -10.63 -0.89
N PRO A 98 19.24 -9.75 -1.70
CA PRO A 98 17.86 -9.94 -2.11
C PRO A 98 17.73 -11.19 -2.97
N VAL A 99 16.61 -11.89 -2.82
CA VAL A 99 16.33 -13.10 -3.62
C VAL A 99 16.06 -12.69 -5.06
N VAL A 100 16.92 -13.15 -5.97
CA VAL A 100 16.70 -12.97 -7.42
C VAL A 100 16.11 -14.26 -7.98
N PRO A 101 14.94 -14.22 -8.63
CA PRO A 101 14.30 -15.41 -9.19
C PRO A 101 15.11 -15.95 -10.37
N HIS A 102 15.19 -17.28 -10.49
CA HIS A 102 15.87 -17.94 -11.62
C HIS A 102 15.11 -17.78 -12.95
N ILE A 103 13.80 -17.61 -12.88
CA ILE A 103 12.93 -17.33 -14.04
C ILE A 103 12.38 -15.92 -13.91
N LYS A 104 12.09 -15.27 -15.04
CA LYS A 104 11.52 -13.92 -15.05
C LYS A 104 10.19 -13.88 -14.30
N ALA A 105 10.13 -13.11 -13.24
CA ALA A 105 8.92 -12.86 -12.45
C ALA A 105 8.15 -11.64 -12.97
N THR A 106 6.86 -11.53 -12.63
CA THR A 106 6.03 -10.37 -12.99
C THR A 106 6.55 -9.07 -12.35
N GLN A 107 7.13 -9.16 -11.16
CA GLN A 107 7.68 -8.03 -10.39
C GLN A 107 9.21 -8.15 -10.31
N ASP A 108 9.87 -8.16 -11.47
CA ASP A 108 11.33 -8.33 -11.61
C ASP A 108 12.04 -6.98 -11.42
N ARG A 109 12.13 -6.52 -10.17
CA ARG A 109 12.65 -5.20 -9.81
C ARG A 109 13.10 -5.11 -8.36
N VAL A 110 13.94 -4.12 -8.06
CA VAL A 110 14.22 -3.70 -6.68
C VAL A 110 13.01 -2.97 -6.12
N THR A 111 12.58 -3.34 -4.92
CA THR A 111 11.49 -2.65 -4.22
C THR A 111 12.01 -2.02 -2.93
N LEU A 112 11.86 -0.71 -2.82
CA LEU A 112 12.18 0.06 -1.61
C LEU A 112 10.88 0.41 -0.88
N GLU A 113 10.65 -0.15 0.31
CA GLU A 113 9.54 0.24 1.17
C GLU A 113 9.90 1.56 1.85
N ILE A 114 9.35 2.66 1.34
CA ILE A 114 9.65 4.02 1.83
C ILE A 114 8.84 4.40 3.06
N GLN A 115 7.61 3.83 3.15
CA GLN A 115 6.65 4.21 4.18
C GLN A 115 5.69 3.05 4.41
N ARG A 116 5.29 2.84 5.65
CA ARG A 116 4.27 1.88 6.07
C ARG A 116 3.12 2.61 6.75
N GLY A 117 1.88 2.24 6.41
CA GLY A 117 0.68 2.96 6.83
C GLY A 117 0.26 4.05 5.84
N CYS A 118 -0.79 4.79 6.19
CA CYS A 118 -1.31 5.90 5.39
C CYS A 118 -1.98 6.92 6.29
N ILE A 119 -1.70 8.21 6.09
CA ILE A 119 -2.30 9.32 6.85
C ILE A 119 -3.73 9.62 6.43
N ARG A 120 -4.17 9.09 5.30
CA ARG A 120 -5.51 9.34 4.75
C ARG A 120 -6.57 8.55 5.50
N GLY A 121 -7.78 9.08 5.53
CA GLY A 121 -8.88 8.51 6.28
C GLY A 121 -10.00 7.96 5.40
N CYS A 122 -9.67 7.39 4.21
CA CYS A 122 -10.68 6.83 3.32
C CYS A 122 -11.50 5.76 4.02
N ARG A 123 -12.83 5.94 4.10
CA ARG A 123 -13.73 5.12 4.93
C ARG A 123 -13.89 3.67 4.47
N PHE A 124 -13.52 3.36 3.24
CA PHE A 124 -13.54 2.01 2.66
C PHE A 124 -12.20 1.27 2.78
N CYS A 125 -11.11 1.98 3.09
CA CYS A 125 -9.76 1.44 2.93
C CYS A 125 -9.29 0.69 4.17
N GLN A 126 -9.26 -0.65 4.09
CA GLN A 126 -8.78 -1.50 5.17
C GLN A 126 -7.28 -1.30 5.44
N ALA A 127 -6.47 -1.21 4.39
CA ALA A 127 -5.03 -1.00 4.51
C ALA A 127 -4.71 0.31 5.26
N GLY A 128 -5.47 1.39 4.97
CA GLY A 128 -5.35 2.66 5.69
C GLY A 128 -5.68 2.58 7.18
N MET A 129 -6.41 1.55 7.63
CA MET A 129 -6.75 1.33 9.04
C MET A 129 -5.78 0.38 9.72
N ILE A 130 -5.52 -0.80 9.12
CA ILE A 130 -4.76 -1.85 9.78
C ILE A 130 -3.25 -1.57 9.84
N TYR A 131 -2.71 -0.74 8.95
CA TYR A 131 -1.27 -0.41 8.93
C TYR A 131 -0.92 0.87 9.69
N ARG A 132 -1.84 1.46 10.45
CA ARG A 132 -1.56 2.58 11.36
C ARG A 132 -0.67 2.15 12.54
N PRO A 133 0.15 3.06 13.05
CA PRO A 133 0.45 4.44 12.63
C PRO A 133 1.28 4.48 11.34
N THR A 134 1.31 5.64 10.67
CA THR A 134 2.24 5.89 9.56
C THR A 134 3.66 5.96 10.08
N ARG A 135 4.58 5.27 9.40
CA ARG A 135 6.00 5.23 9.73
C ARG A 135 6.78 5.35 8.43
N GLU A 136 7.79 6.18 8.44
CA GLU A 136 8.65 6.45 7.29
C GLU A 136 10.03 5.85 7.54
N ARG A 137 10.69 5.46 6.46
CA ARG A 137 12.08 5.07 6.49
C ARG A 137 12.95 6.28 6.17
N ASP A 138 14.10 6.36 6.81
CA ASP A 138 15.08 7.43 6.58
C ASP A 138 15.57 7.44 5.13
N VAL A 139 15.72 8.63 4.55
CA VAL A 139 16.08 8.79 3.14
C VAL A 139 17.50 8.31 2.85
N GLU A 140 18.45 8.50 3.78
CA GLU A 140 19.84 8.04 3.60
C GLU A 140 19.90 6.51 3.58
N THR A 141 19.12 5.86 4.44
CA THR A 141 18.97 4.39 4.43
C THR A 141 18.40 3.90 3.11
N LEU A 142 17.43 4.60 2.53
CA LEU A 142 16.85 4.25 1.23
C LEU A 142 17.83 4.47 0.08
N LYS A 143 18.61 5.54 0.11
CA LYS A 143 19.66 5.82 -0.89
C LYS A 143 20.72 4.72 -0.91
N GLU A 144 21.20 4.33 0.26
CA GLU A 144 22.19 3.25 0.37
C GLU A 144 21.59 1.89 -0.05
N SER A 145 20.36 1.59 0.38
CA SER A 145 19.65 0.39 -0.04
C SER A 145 19.49 0.31 -1.56
N ALA A 146 19.19 1.42 -2.23
CA ALA A 146 19.08 1.48 -3.69
C ALA A 146 20.40 1.10 -4.37
N ARG A 147 21.53 1.68 -3.90
CA ARG A 147 22.86 1.37 -4.45
C ARG A 147 23.21 -0.10 -4.31
N VAL A 148 23.09 -0.62 -3.10
CA VAL A 148 23.48 -1.99 -2.76
C VAL A 148 22.60 -3.01 -3.49
N MET A 149 21.29 -2.85 -3.45
CA MET A 149 20.36 -3.79 -4.07
C MET A 149 20.52 -3.83 -5.60
N LEU A 150 20.60 -2.68 -6.28
CA LEU A 150 20.82 -2.66 -7.73
C LEU A 150 22.16 -3.28 -8.13
N LYS A 151 23.23 -2.97 -7.38
CA LYS A 151 24.56 -3.55 -7.62
C LYS A 151 24.56 -5.07 -7.50
N ASN A 152 23.85 -5.59 -6.51
CA ASN A 152 23.88 -7.03 -6.18
C ASN A 152 22.88 -7.87 -6.98
N THR A 153 21.83 -7.24 -7.55
CA THR A 153 20.81 -7.96 -8.33
C THR A 153 20.92 -7.77 -9.83
N GLY A 154 21.48 -6.64 -10.28
CA GLY A 154 21.48 -6.27 -11.70
C GLY A 154 20.09 -5.91 -12.26
N HIS A 155 19.08 -5.66 -11.41
CA HIS A 155 17.78 -5.19 -11.89
C HIS A 155 17.88 -3.80 -12.53
N GLU A 156 17.03 -3.57 -13.53
CA GLU A 156 16.94 -2.31 -14.29
C GLU A 156 15.72 -1.46 -13.87
N GLU A 157 15.08 -1.80 -12.75
CA GLU A 157 13.92 -1.06 -12.23
C GLU A 157 13.97 -0.96 -10.69
N ILE A 158 13.68 0.24 -10.17
CA ILE A 158 13.38 0.50 -8.75
C ILE A 158 11.92 0.87 -8.61
N SER A 159 11.22 0.25 -7.67
CA SER A 159 9.86 0.61 -7.28
C SER A 159 9.83 1.11 -5.84
N LEU A 160 9.24 2.30 -5.62
CA LEU A 160 9.02 2.85 -4.28
C LEU A 160 7.69 2.33 -3.71
N SER A 161 7.76 1.44 -2.73
CA SER A 161 6.57 0.79 -2.15
C SER A 161 6.01 1.57 -0.96
N SER A 162 4.73 1.92 -1.04
CA SER A 162 3.94 2.48 0.07
C SER A 162 2.44 2.41 -0.26
N LEU A 163 1.59 2.75 0.71
CA LEU A 163 0.15 2.94 0.48
C LEU A 163 -0.18 4.31 -0.13
N SER A 164 0.73 5.27 -0.03
CA SER A 164 0.57 6.64 -0.59
C SER A 164 1.95 7.28 -0.73
N SER A 165 2.60 7.05 -1.87
CA SER A 165 3.98 7.52 -2.09
C SER A 165 4.09 9.05 -2.07
N SER A 166 3.05 9.77 -2.49
CA SER A 166 3.00 11.23 -2.44
C SER A 166 3.00 11.81 -1.01
N ASP A 167 2.68 11.00 0.00
CA ASP A 167 2.63 11.42 1.40
C ASP A 167 3.93 11.15 2.16
N TYR A 168 4.95 10.54 1.51
CA TYR A 168 6.27 10.36 2.11
C TYR A 168 7.00 11.72 2.18
N SER A 169 7.42 12.12 3.37
CA SER A 169 7.94 13.47 3.65
C SER A 169 9.19 13.84 2.86
N GLN A 170 10.04 12.87 2.55
CA GLN A 170 11.32 13.04 1.84
C GLN A 170 11.28 12.55 0.38
N LEU A 171 10.08 12.42 -0.22
CA LEU A 171 9.91 11.88 -1.57
C LEU A 171 10.74 12.64 -2.62
N LYS A 172 10.71 13.96 -2.58
CA LYS A 172 11.42 14.81 -3.55
C LYS A 172 12.92 14.60 -3.51
N GLU A 173 13.48 14.51 -2.31
CA GLU A 173 14.91 14.27 -2.10
C GLU A 173 15.31 12.89 -2.62
N LEU A 174 14.55 11.85 -2.25
CA LEU A 174 14.82 10.50 -2.71
C LEU A 174 14.76 10.38 -4.23
N VAL A 175 13.72 10.93 -4.87
CA VAL A 175 13.57 10.83 -6.33
C VAL A 175 14.65 11.60 -7.07
N ASN A 176 15.01 12.81 -6.63
CA ASN A 176 16.13 13.56 -7.23
C ASN A 176 17.43 12.76 -7.14
N PHE A 177 17.72 12.19 -5.97
CA PHE A 177 18.88 11.32 -5.79
C PHE A 177 18.86 10.12 -6.75
N LEU A 178 17.74 9.41 -6.87
CA LEU A 178 17.65 8.24 -7.74
C LEU A 178 17.86 8.61 -9.22
N ILE A 179 17.33 9.75 -9.65
CA ILE A 179 17.53 10.26 -11.01
C ILE A 179 19.00 10.59 -11.26
N GLU A 180 19.64 11.31 -10.35
CA GLU A 180 21.04 11.74 -10.48
C GLU A 180 22.02 10.56 -10.41
N GLU A 181 21.87 9.69 -9.40
CA GLU A 181 22.75 8.55 -9.15
C GLU A 181 22.72 7.52 -10.28
N PHE A 182 21.53 7.28 -10.85
CA PHE A 182 21.33 6.28 -11.89
C PHE A 182 21.18 6.87 -13.29
N HIS A 183 21.48 8.16 -13.46
CA HIS A 183 21.49 8.80 -14.78
C HIS A 183 22.42 8.04 -15.75
N GLY A 184 21.91 7.72 -16.94
CA GLY A 184 22.68 6.98 -17.95
C GLY A 184 22.87 5.48 -17.67
N LYS A 185 22.40 4.95 -16.54
CA LYS A 185 22.52 3.51 -16.19
C LYS A 185 21.29 2.68 -16.61
N ALA A 186 20.36 3.26 -17.38
CA ALA A 186 19.12 2.64 -17.85
C ALA A 186 18.23 2.07 -16.73
N VAL A 187 18.32 2.61 -15.51
CA VAL A 187 17.48 2.21 -14.38
C VAL A 187 16.17 2.98 -14.43
N ASN A 188 15.06 2.26 -14.49
CA ASN A 188 13.72 2.82 -14.48
C ASN A 188 13.22 3.04 -13.04
N ILE A 189 12.56 4.17 -12.77
CA ILE A 189 11.98 4.47 -11.45
C ILE A 189 10.47 4.36 -11.55
N SER A 190 9.88 3.46 -10.76
CA SER A 190 8.44 3.25 -10.67
C SER A 190 7.90 3.81 -9.36
N LEU A 191 6.89 4.67 -9.46
CA LEU A 191 6.22 5.32 -8.35
C LEU A 191 4.76 4.84 -8.27
N PRO A 192 4.51 3.67 -7.70
CA PRO A 192 3.14 3.21 -7.50
C PRO A 192 2.44 4.05 -6.43
N SER A 193 1.11 4.04 -6.44
CA SER A 193 0.29 4.69 -5.41
C SER A 193 0.47 6.21 -5.31
N LEU A 194 0.78 6.88 -6.41
CA LEU A 194 0.78 8.33 -6.47
C LEU A 194 -0.64 8.88 -6.41
N ARG A 195 -0.79 9.95 -5.63
CA ARG A 195 -2.01 10.75 -5.64
C ARG A 195 -1.89 11.86 -6.69
N ILE A 196 -3.06 12.29 -7.18
CA ILE A 196 -3.15 13.37 -8.16
C ILE A 196 -3.04 14.73 -7.46
N ASP A 197 -1.85 15.09 -7.00
CA ASP A 197 -1.55 16.42 -6.49
C ASP A 197 -0.36 17.03 -7.25
N ALA A 198 -0.25 18.35 -7.21
CA ALA A 198 0.74 19.09 -8.01
C ALA A 198 2.20 18.68 -7.72
N PHE A 199 2.48 18.27 -6.49
CA PHE A 199 3.84 17.85 -6.10
C PHE A 199 4.24 16.52 -6.75
N ALA A 200 3.33 15.55 -6.81
CA ALA A 200 3.57 14.26 -7.46
C ALA A 200 3.89 14.43 -8.95
N LEU A 201 3.31 15.41 -9.61
CA LEU A 201 3.51 15.66 -11.04
C LEU A 201 4.87 16.26 -11.38
N ASP A 202 5.41 17.17 -10.54
CA ASP A 202 6.78 17.68 -10.71
C ASP A 202 7.82 16.55 -10.59
N VAL A 203 7.61 15.66 -9.63
CA VAL A 203 8.45 14.46 -9.47
C VAL A 203 8.31 13.52 -10.67
N MET A 204 7.08 13.29 -11.17
CA MET A 204 6.83 12.41 -12.30
C MET A 204 7.41 12.92 -13.60
N SER A 205 7.39 14.23 -13.87
CA SER A 205 7.96 14.80 -15.08
C SER A 205 9.45 14.48 -15.20
N LYS A 206 10.18 14.52 -14.08
CA LYS A 206 11.60 14.19 -14.01
C LYS A 206 11.90 12.69 -14.20
N VAL A 207 11.02 11.81 -13.69
CA VAL A 207 11.17 10.36 -13.82
C VAL A 207 10.93 9.88 -15.25
N GLN A 208 10.14 10.61 -16.03
CA GLN A 208 9.73 10.22 -17.40
C GLN A 208 10.78 10.31 -18.46
N ASP A 209 11.86 11.01 -18.23
CA ASP A 209 12.97 11.09 -19.22
C ASP A 209 13.58 9.70 -19.48
N VAL A 210 13.33 8.71 -18.59
CA VAL A 210 13.86 7.35 -18.73
C VAL A 210 12.84 6.40 -19.39
N LYS A 211 11.57 6.38 -18.97
CA LYS A 211 10.51 5.55 -19.59
C LYS A 211 9.12 6.04 -19.22
N LYS A 212 8.26 6.23 -20.21
CA LYS A 212 6.86 6.64 -20.00
C LYS A 212 6.03 5.51 -19.39
N SER A 213 5.60 5.67 -18.15
CA SER A 213 4.59 4.82 -17.52
C SER A 213 3.18 5.35 -17.79
N SER A 214 2.17 4.47 -17.78
CA SER A 214 0.77 4.90 -17.83
C SER A 214 0.38 5.63 -16.55
N LEU A 215 -0.35 6.73 -16.69
CA LEU A 215 -0.84 7.50 -15.57
C LEU A 215 -2.14 6.89 -15.05
N THR A 216 -2.18 6.64 -13.74
CA THR A 216 -3.36 6.06 -13.09
C THR A 216 -3.80 6.92 -11.94
N PHE A 217 -5.09 7.27 -11.92
CA PHE A 217 -5.73 8.00 -10.83
C PHE A 217 -6.87 7.17 -10.25
N ALA A 218 -7.12 7.35 -8.97
CA ALA A 218 -8.19 6.67 -8.25
C ALA A 218 -9.11 7.70 -7.57
N PRO A 219 -10.01 8.37 -8.31
CA PRO A 219 -11.03 9.22 -7.70
C PRO A 219 -11.99 8.44 -6.80
N GLU A 220 -12.20 7.15 -7.09
CA GLU A 220 -13.07 6.18 -6.43
C GLU A 220 -14.57 6.45 -6.60
N ALA A 221 -15.00 7.72 -6.74
CA ALA A 221 -16.39 8.11 -6.95
C ALA A 221 -16.51 9.23 -7.99
N GLY A 222 -17.60 9.21 -8.76
CA GLY A 222 -17.82 10.14 -9.86
C GLY A 222 -18.18 11.55 -9.39
N SER A 223 -18.98 11.68 -8.33
CA SER A 223 -19.42 12.96 -7.80
C SER A 223 -18.56 13.45 -6.64
N GLN A 224 -18.50 14.78 -6.43
CA GLN A 224 -17.84 15.37 -5.27
C GLN A 224 -18.52 14.91 -3.98
N ARG A 225 -19.85 14.93 -3.94
CA ARG A 225 -20.64 14.48 -2.80
C ARG A 225 -20.21 13.09 -2.34
N LEU A 226 -20.08 12.14 -3.26
CA LEU A 226 -19.74 10.77 -2.91
C LEU A 226 -18.25 10.62 -2.54
N ARG A 227 -17.35 11.41 -3.15
CA ARG A 227 -15.94 11.51 -2.71
C ARG A 227 -15.83 12.02 -1.27
N ASP A 228 -16.69 12.93 -0.86
CA ASP A 228 -16.75 13.43 0.52
C ASP A 228 -17.32 12.35 1.47
N VAL A 229 -18.37 11.63 1.05
CA VAL A 229 -18.92 10.49 1.81
C VAL A 229 -17.86 9.44 2.11
N ILE A 230 -17.03 9.09 1.13
CA ILE A 230 -15.95 8.11 1.32
C ILE A 230 -14.68 8.70 1.94
N ASN A 231 -14.67 9.99 2.24
CA ASN A 231 -13.51 10.75 2.76
C ASN A 231 -12.25 10.58 1.88
N LYS A 232 -12.41 10.70 0.57
CA LYS A 232 -11.28 10.56 -0.35
C LYS A 232 -10.34 11.77 -0.33
N GLY A 233 -10.87 12.96 0.04
CA GLY A 233 -10.10 14.19 0.14
C GLY A 233 -9.54 14.67 -1.22
N LEU A 234 -10.27 14.43 -2.31
CA LEU A 234 -9.95 14.90 -3.66
C LEU A 234 -11.12 15.72 -4.20
N THR A 235 -10.86 16.98 -4.53
CA THR A 235 -11.86 17.82 -5.23
C THR A 235 -11.77 17.62 -6.74
N GLU A 236 -12.83 18.01 -7.45
CA GLU A 236 -12.84 17.95 -8.91
C GLU A 236 -11.75 18.85 -9.49
N GLU A 237 -11.54 20.04 -8.93
CA GLU A 237 -10.49 20.96 -9.36
C GLU A 237 -9.09 20.34 -9.25
N VAL A 238 -8.80 19.65 -8.13
CA VAL A 238 -7.51 18.97 -7.93
C VAL A 238 -7.32 17.86 -8.96
N ILE A 239 -8.38 17.11 -9.28
CA ILE A 239 -8.34 16.06 -10.30
C ILE A 239 -8.08 16.63 -11.68
N LEU A 240 -8.82 17.68 -12.08
CA LEU A 240 -8.67 18.30 -13.40
C LEU A 240 -7.32 19.02 -13.54
N HIS A 241 -6.88 19.73 -12.48
CA HIS A 241 -5.57 20.36 -12.46
C HIS A 241 -4.47 19.34 -12.63
N GLY A 242 -4.49 18.27 -11.84
CA GLY A 242 -3.49 17.19 -11.90
C GLY A 242 -3.47 16.50 -13.26
N ALA A 243 -4.62 16.23 -13.87
CA ALA A 243 -4.70 15.69 -15.21
C ALA A 243 -4.14 16.67 -16.25
N GLY A 244 -4.46 17.98 -16.12
CA GLY A 244 -3.94 19.03 -16.99
C GLY A 244 -2.43 19.13 -16.97
N GLU A 245 -1.81 19.14 -15.79
CA GLU A 245 -0.36 19.17 -15.66
C GLU A 245 0.28 17.91 -16.28
N ALA A 246 -0.31 16.73 -16.08
CA ALA A 246 0.14 15.52 -16.72
C ALA A 246 0.10 15.63 -18.25
N PHE A 247 -0.98 16.17 -18.81
CA PHE A 247 -1.12 16.37 -20.25
C PHE A 247 -0.09 17.35 -20.81
N LYS A 248 0.20 18.46 -20.10
CA LYS A 248 1.31 19.38 -20.43
C LYS A 248 2.67 18.67 -20.40
N GLY A 249 2.86 17.72 -19.47
CA GLY A 249 4.03 16.85 -19.40
C GLY A 249 4.12 15.81 -20.52
N GLY A 250 3.15 15.77 -21.45
CA GLY A 250 3.18 14.92 -22.66
C GLY A 250 2.49 13.58 -22.53
N TRP A 251 1.69 13.35 -21.47
CA TRP A 251 0.76 12.21 -21.41
C TRP A 251 -0.45 12.47 -22.29
N ASN A 252 -0.97 11.45 -22.90
CA ASN A 252 -2.24 11.48 -23.62
C ASN A 252 -3.13 10.28 -23.25
N GLN A 253 -2.72 9.49 -22.25
CA GLN A 253 -3.47 8.34 -21.75
C GLN A 253 -3.55 8.38 -20.23
N VAL A 254 -4.78 8.28 -19.70
CA VAL A 254 -5.06 8.23 -18.27
C VAL A 254 -5.99 7.07 -17.96
N LYS A 255 -5.68 6.33 -16.91
CA LYS A 255 -6.53 5.29 -16.34
C LYS A 255 -7.18 5.79 -15.05
N LEU A 256 -8.50 5.63 -14.96
CA LEU A 256 -9.30 6.04 -13.81
C LEU A 256 -9.90 4.82 -13.13
N TYR A 257 -9.79 4.76 -11.79
CA TYR A 257 -10.45 3.74 -10.98
C TYR A 257 -11.62 4.32 -10.20
N PHE A 258 -12.75 3.58 -10.22
CA PHE A 258 -13.96 3.90 -9.49
C PHE A 258 -14.53 2.67 -8.79
N MET A 259 -15.32 2.89 -7.75
CA MET A 259 -16.15 1.88 -7.11
C MET A 259 -17.63 2.18 -7.38
N LEU A 260 -18.41 1.10 -7.52
CA LEU A 260 -19.88 1.11 -7.61
C LEU A 260 -20.47 0.45 -6.37
N GLY A 261 -21.66 0.86 -5.95
CA GLY A 261 -22.30 0.32 -4.76
C GLY A 261 -21.75 0.91 -3.45
N LEU A 262 -21.14 2.09 -3.51
CA LEU A 262 -20.68 2.80 -2.30
C LEU A 262 -21.90 3.21 -1.42
N PRO A 263 -21.71 3.25 -0.08
CA PRO A 263 -22.78 3.72 0.81
C PRO A 263 -23.35 5.08 0.38
N THR A 264 -24.66 5.18 0.28
CA THR A 264 -25.42 6.35 -0.17
C THR A 264 -25.27 6.73 -1.66
N GLU A 265 -24.69 5.87 -2.50
CA GLU A 265 -24.56 6.10 -3.92
C GLU A 265 -25.95 6.25 -4.58
N THR A 266 -26.04 7.17 -5.51
CA THR A 266 -27.23 7.43 -6.33
C THR A 266 -26.90 7.24 -7.80
N GLU A 267 -27.91 7.14 -8.64
CA GLU A 267 -27.74 7.07 -10.10
C GLU A 267 -26.96 8.28 -10.65
N ASP A 268 -27.17 9.46 -10.07
CA ASP A 268 -26.45 10.68 -10.49
C ASP A 268 -24.95 10.61 -10.12
N ASP A 269 -24.60 9.96 -9.00
CA ASP A 269 -23.19 9.71 -8.65
C ASP A 269 -22.54 8.76 -9.66
N MET A 270 -23.25 7.73 -10.11
CA MET A 270 -22.74 6.82 -11.15
C MET A 270 -22.58 7.53 -12.50
N LYS A 271 -23.55 8.35 -12.92
CA LYS A 271 -23.43 9.22 -14.12
C LYS A 271 -22.26 10.19 -13.99
N GLY A 272 -21.97 10.65 -12.78
CA GLY A 272 -20.79 11.47 -12.46
C GLY A 272 -19.47 10.87 -12.89
N ILE A 273 -19.35 9.53 -12.97
CA ILE A 273 -18.15 8.85 -13.47
C ILE A 273 -17.88 9.23 -14.93
N ALA A 274 -18.92 9.15 -15.77
CA ALA A 274 -18.81 9.52 -17.18
C ALA A 274 -18.53 11.02 -17.35
N HIS A 275 -19.21 11.87 -16.59
CA HIS A 275 -19.01 13.32 -16.62
C HIS A 275 -17.58 13.71 -16.21
N LEU A 276 -17.03 13.10 -15.14
CA LEU A 276 -15.65 13.37 -14.72
C LEU A 276 -14.64 12.91 -15.77
N ALA A 277 -14.85 11.75 -16.36
CA ALA A 277 -13.98 11.24 -17.45
C ALA A 277 -14.03 12.16 -18.68
N GLN A 278 -15.22 12.69 -19.03
CA GLN A 278 -15.39 13.66 -20.11
C GLN A 278 -14.64 14.97 -19.80
N LYS A 279 -14.80 15.54 -18.61
CA LYS A 279 -14.09 16.77 -18.20
C LYS A 279 -12.56 16.60 -18.26
N ILE A 280 -12.07 15.45 -17.83
CA ILE A 280 -10.62 15.14 -17.96
C ILE A 280 -10.20 15.10 -19.44
N ALA A 281 -11.03 14.53 -20.31
CA ALA A 281 -10.73 14.51 -21.74
C ALA A 281 -10.78 15.93 -22.36
N GLU A 282 -11.73 16.76 -21.96
CA GLU A 282 -11.84 18.16 -22.38
C GLU A 282 -10.61 18.96 -21.95
N THR A 283 -10.15 18.77 -20.70
CA THR A 283 -8.95 19.40 -20.15
C THR A 283 -7.72 19.16 -21.05
N TYR A 284 -7.57 17.97 -21.65
CA TYR A 284 -6.47 17.71 -22.59
C TYR A 284 -6.49 18.68 -23.76
N TYR A 285 -7.66 18.90 -24.34
CA TYR A 285 -7.79 19.78 -25.52
C TYR A 285 -7.69 21.27 -25.16
N GLU A 286 -7.93 21.63 -23.91
CA GLU A 286 -7.75 22.99 -23.40
C GLU A 286 -6.28 23.33 -23.11
N VAL A 287 -5.55 22.39 -22.46
CA VAL A 287 -4.19 22.71 -21.97
C VAL A 287 -3.07 22.33 -22.95
N VAL A 288 -3.32 21.42 -23.92
CA VAL A 288 -2.32 20.99 -24.90
C VAL A 288 -2.56 21.66 -26.24
N PRO A 289 -1.66 22.55 -26.70
CA PRO A 289 -1.74 23.17 -28.01
C PRO A 289 -1.85 22.13 -29.14
N LYS A 290 -2.61 22.44 -30.19
CA LYS A 290 -2.92 21.50 -31.28
C LYS A 290 -1.65 20.93 -31.92
N GLU A 291 -0.61 21.74 -32.03
CA GLU A 291 0.68 21.41 -32.65
C GLU A 291 1.49 20.43 -31.78
N GLN A 292 1.23 20.40 -30.48
CA GLN A 292 1.95 19.54 -29.52
C GLN A 292 1.22 18.22 -29.22
N ARG A 293 0.00 18.05 -29.74
CA ARG A 293 -0.81 16.85 -29.48
C ARG A 293 -0.22 15.62 -30.16
N LYS A 294 0.13 14.63 -29.37
CA LYS A 294 0.61 13.30 -29.84
C LYS A 294 -0.55 12.34 -30.15
N GLY A 295 -1.61 12.84 -30.79
CA GLY A 295 -2.82 12.09 -31.09
C GLY A 295 -4.01 12.43 -30.18
N LYS A 296 -5.04 11.57 -30.18
CA LYS A 296 -6.22 11.73 -29.34
C LYS A 296 -5.93 11.36 -27.89
N VAL A 297 -6.58 12.03 -26.95
CA VAL A 297 -6.56 11.61 -25.56
C VAL A 297 -7.30 10.29 -25.39
N GLN A 298 -6.79 9.44 -24.51
CA GLN A 298 -7.41 8.17 -24.16
C GLN A 298 -7.67 8.10 -22.66
N ILE A 299 -8.95 7.99 -22.28
CA ILE A 299 -9.36 7.84 -20.88
C ILE A 299 -9.91 6.42 -20.70
N ASN A 300 -9.22 5.64 -19.90
CA ASN A 300 -9.63 4.28 -19.58
C ASN A 300 -10.30 4.27 -18.19
N VAL A 301 -11.59 4.00 -18.14
CA VAL A 301 -12.35 3.88 -16.89
C VAL A 301 -12.42 2.41 -16.49
N SER A 302 -12.03 2.11 -15.25
CA SER A 302 -12.14 0.79 -14.64
C SER A 302 -12.99 0.90 -13.39
N THR A 303 -14.02 0.08 -13.30
CA THR A 303 -14.93 0.04 -12.15
C THR A 303 -14.85 -1.30 -11.43
N SER A 304 -15.02 -1.28 -10.10
CA SER A 304 -15.16 -2.47 -9.27
C SER A 304 -16.29 -2.26 -8.26
N PHE A 305 -16.91 -3.33 -7.80
CA PHE A 305 -17.89 -3.20 -6.74
C PHE A 305 -17.24 -2.91 -5.40
N PHE A 306 -17.90 -2.05 -4.60
CA PHE A 306 -17.54 -1.85 -3.21
C PHE A 306 -17.75 -3.13 -2.41
N VAL A 307 -16.75 -3.49 -1.61
CA VAL A 307 -16.82 -4.61 -0.67
C VAL A 307 -16.56 -4.08 0.73
N PRO A 308 -17.53 -4.19 1.67
CA PRO A 308 -17.31 -3.84 3.07
C PRO A 308 -16.13 -4.64 3.64
N LYS A 309 -15.19 -3.96 4.27
CA LYS A 309 -13.99 -4.61 4.82
C LYS A 309 -13.90 -4.41 6.32
N PRO A 310 -13.51 -5.46 7.07
CA PRO A 310 -13.33 -5.35 8.52
C PRO A 310 -12.39 -4.19 8.92
N PHE A 311 -12.64 -3.64 10.10
CA PHE A 311 -11.90 -2.51 10.69
C PHE A 311 -12.05 -1.17 9.98
N THR A 312 -12.88 -1.09 8.93
CA THR A 312 -13.17 0.20 8.25
C THR A 312 -14.46 0.82 8.80
N PRO A 313 -14.63 2.15 8.68
CA PRO A 313 -15.91 2.79 8.98
C PRO A 313 -17.10 2.20 8.22
N PHE A 314 -16.87 1.66 7.02
CA PHE A 314 -17.91 1.05 6.18
C PHE A 314 -18.07 -0.47 6.37
N GLN A 315 -17.46 -1.06 7.41
CA GLN A 315 -17.51 -2.51 7.63
C GLN A 315 -18.93 -3.09 7.78
N TRP A 316 -19.90 -2.28 8.17
CA TRP A 316 -21.31 -2.69 8.36
C TRP A 316 -22.23 -2.19 7.25
N ALA A 317 -21.68 -1.55 6.21
CA ALA A 317 -22.51 -1.15 5.08
C ALA A 317 -22.95 -2.37 4.27
N PRO A 318 -24.15 -2.33 3.66
CA PRO A 318 -24.57 -3.40 2.76
C PRO A 318 -23.67 -3.43 1.52
N MET A 319 -23.56 -4.60 0.93
CA MET A 319 -22.94 -4.81 -0.38
C MET A 319 -24.07 -5.01 -1.41
N TYR A 320 -23.99 -4.34 -2.55
CA TYR A 320 -24.92 -4.53 -3.67
C TYR A 320 -24.60 -5.81 -4.42
#